data_561c93b7cedfdfa7428918b1df15bb9e
#
_entry.id   561c93b7cedfdfa7428918b1df15bb9e
#
_cell.length_a   1.000
_cell.length_b   1.000
_cell.length_c   1.000
_cell.angle_alpha   90.00
_cell.angle_beta   90.00
_cell.angle_gamma   90.00
#
_symmetry.space_group_name_H-M   'P 1'
#
loop_
_entity.id
_entity.type
_entity.pdbx_description
1 polymer ?
#
loop_
_entity_poly.entity_id
_entity_poly.type
_entity_poly.pdbx_seq_one_letter_code
_entity_poly.pdbx_strand_id
1 'polypeptide(L)'
;MSYTTEEIEQIKNRILENLEQVIDPELGIDIVNLGLVYEIRFDGETGETEIAMTLTTMGCPLADLLTDQIYDALTGMEEVTKVDVKLVWYPAWTVEKMSRYARIALGIK
;
A
#
# COMPACT_ATOMS: atom_id res chain seq x y z
N MET A 1 -10.69 -9.65 19.63
CA MET A 1 -10.75 -11.01 19.07
C MET A 1 -9.44 -11.27 18.33
N SER A 2 -8.79 -12.38 18.63
CA SER A 2 -7.51 -12.65 17.98
C SER A 2 -7.69 -13.58 16.79
N TYR A 3 -6.86 -13.38 15.77
CA TYR A 3 -6.86 -14.18 14.54
C TYR A 3 -5.68 -15.14 14.55
N THR A 4 -5.83 -16.25 13.86
CA THR A 4 -4.71 -17.19 13.67
C THR A 4 -3.70 -16.59 12.69
N THR A 5 -2.49 -17.15 12.67
CA THR A 5 -1.46 -16.72 11.71
C THR A 5 -1.97 -16.81 10.27
N GLU A 6 -2.67 -17.89 9.95
CA GLU A 6 -3.21 -18.10 8.62
C GLU A 6 -4.27 -17.06 8.27
N GLU A 7 -5.15 -16.75 9.23
CA GLU A 7 -6.15 -15.71 9.03
C GLU A 7 -5.52 -14.34 8.84
N ILE A 8 -4.45 -14.04 9.58
CA ILE A 8 -3.72 -12.78 9.43
C ILE A 8 -3.14 -12.67 8.03
N GLU A 9 -2.56 -13.74 7.51
CA GLU A 9 -2.03 -13.73 6.14
C GLU A 9 -3.13 -13.48 5.11
N GLN A 10 -4.30 -14.08 5.29
CA GLN A 10 -5.44 -13.84 4.41
C GLN A 10 -5.91 -12.40 4.48
N ILE A 11 -5.94 -11.83 5.69
CA ILE A 11 -6.32 -10.42 5.88
C ILE A 11 -5.32 -9.50 5.19
N LYS A 12 -4.02 -9.77 5.34
CA LYS A 12 -2.99 -8.99 4.68
C LYS A 12 -3.11 -9.06 3.16
N ASN A 13 -3.45 -10.23 2.62
CA ASN A 13 -3.66 -10.37 1.18
C ASN A 13 -4.83 -9.53 0.70
N ARG A 14 -5.92 -9.48 1.48
CA ARG A 14 -7.06 -8.63 1.13
C ARG A 14 -6.74 -7.15 1.26
N ILE A 15 -5.92 -6.79 2.25
CA ILE A 15 -5.42 -5.42 2.36
C ILE A 15 -4.67 -5.05 1.09
N LEU A 16 -3.78 -5.93 0.64
CA LEU A 16 -3.01 -5.71 -0.58
C LEU A 16 -3.92 -5.54 -1.79
N GLU A 17 -4.93 -6.40 -1.93
CA GLU A 17 -5.89 -6.30 -3.02
C GLU A 17 -6.64 -4.96 -3.00
N ASN A 18 -7.01 -4.49 -1.82
CA ASN A 18 -7.68 -3.19 -1.69
C ASN A 18 -6.74 -2.05 -2.05
N LEU A 19 -5.46 -2.17 -1.71
CA LEU A 19 -4.47 -1.15 -2.07
C LEU A 19 -4.23 -1.08 -3.58
N GLU A 20 -4.52 -2.14 -4.32
CA GLU A 20 -4.43 -2.12 -5.77
C GLU A 20 -5.46 -1.17 -6.41
N GLN A 21 -6.43 -0.70 -5.64
CA GLN A 21 -7.40 0.29 -6.12
C GLN A 21 -6.91 1.72 -5.93
N VAL A 22 -5.80 1.90 -5.22
CA VAL A 22 -5.21 3.23 -5.00
C VAL A 22 -4.26 3.53 -6.16
N ILE A 23 -4.66 4.48 -6.99
CA ILE A 23 -3.98 4.79 -8.25
C ILE A 23 -3.18 6.07 -8.10
N ASP A 24 -1.90 6.01 -8.49
CA ASP A 24 -1.06 7.21 -8.58
C ASP A 24 -1.56 8.04 -9.76
N PRO A 25 -2.02 9.28 -9.53
CA PRO A 25 -2.60 10.08 -10.60
C PRO A 25 -1.60 10.52 -11.67
N GLU A 26 -0.32 10.56 -11.35
CA GLU A 26 0.70 10.95 -12.31
C GLU A 26 1.02 9.82 -13.29
N LEU A 27 1.05 8.59 -12.81
CA LEU A 27 1.45 7.45 -13.61
C LEU A 27 0.28 6.58 -14.07
N GLY A 28 -0.88 6.71 -13.41
CA GLY A 28 -2.06 5.93 -13.77
C GLY A 28 -1.96 4.45 -13.39
N ILE A 29 -1.03 4.11 -12.50
CA ILE A 29 -0.80 2.74 -12.04
C ILE A 29 -1.01 2.69 -10.53
N ASP A 30 -1.53 1.56 -10.04
CA ASP A 30 -1.76 1.40 -8.60
C ASP A 30 -0.44 1.32 -7.82
N ILE A 31 -0.52 1.72 -6.55
CA ILE A 31 0.68 1.83 -5.71
C ILE A 31 1.35 0.47 -5.43
N VAL A 32 0.59 -0.62 -5.49
CA VAL A 32 1.16 -1.95 -5.28
C VAL A 32 2.05 -2.34 -6.46
N ASN A 33 1.54 -2.18 -7.69
CA ASN A 33 2.32 -2.50 -8.89
C ASN A 33 3.49 -1.54 -9.10
N LEU A 34 3.38 -0.31 -8.61
CA LEU A 34 4.49 0.63 -8.65
C LEU A 34 5.61 0.28 -7.66
N GLY A 35 5.33 -0.64 -6.72
CA GLY A 35 6.33 -1.01 -5.73
C GLY A 35 6.48 0.01 -4.62
N LEU A 36 5.45 0.80 -4.36
CA LEU A 36 5.50 1.84 -3.34
C LEU A 36 5.17 1.32 -1.95
N VAL A 37 4.48 0.18 -1.85
CA VAL A 37 4.12 -0.42 -0.57
C VAL A 37 5.25 -1.36 -0.14
N TYR A 38 5.94 -0.99 0.94
CA TYR A 38 7.09 -1.76 1.42
C TYR A 38 6.72 -2.80 2.47
N GLU A 39 5.76 -2.48 3.33
CA GLU A 39 5.39 -3.39 4.41
C GLU A 39 3.95 -3.16 4.82
N ILE A 40 3.27 -4.24 5.16
CA ILE A 40 1.92 -4.20 5.72
C ILE A 40 1.97 -4.91 7.06
N ARG A 41 1.58 -4.21 8.12
CA ARG A 41 1.49 -4.78 9.46
C ARG A 41 0.04 -4.77 9.90
N PHE A 42 -0.42 -5.89 10.41
CA PHE A 42 -1.78 -6.01 10.92
C PHE A 42 -1.72 -6.64 12.30
N ASP A 43 -2.29 -5.93 13.29
CA ASP A 43 -2.37 -6.44 14.65
C ASP A 43 -3.62 -7.30 14.78
N GLY A 44 -3.44 -8.60 14.98
CA GLY A 44 -4.56 -9.54 15.05
C GLY A 44 -5.42 -9.40 16.29
N GLU A 45 -4.98 -8.65 17.29
CA GLU A 45 -5.74 -8.44 18.52
C GLU A 45 -6.58 -7.17 18.47
N THR A 46 -6.04 -6.09 17.90
CA THR A 46 -6.70 -4.79 17.87
C THR A 46 -7.30 -4.43 16.54
N GLY A 47 -6.82 -5.04 15.45
CA GLY A 47 -7.22 -4.67 14.10
C GLY A 47 -6.50 -3.45 13.57
N GLU A 48 -5.54 -2.91 14.29
CA GLU A 48 -4.76 -1.78 13.83
C GLU A 48 -3.86 -2.21 12.67
N THR A 49 -3.85 -1.41 11.63
CA THR A 49 -3.11 -1.69 10.41
C THR A 49 -2.12 -0.57 10.13
N GLU A 50 -0.88 -0.93 9.84
CA GLU A 50 0.16 0.03 9.49
C GLU A 50 0.67 -0.29 8.09
N ILE A 51 0.70 0.73 7.24
CA ILE A 51 1.22 0.60 5.88
C ILE A 51 2.49 1.44 5.78
N ALA A 52 3.63 0.78 5.56
CA ALA A 52 4.87 1.47 5.30
C ALA A 52 5.03 1.59 3.79
N MET A 53 5.11 2.81 3.30
CA MET A 53 5.19 3.07 1.87
C MET A 53 6.16 4.19 1.57
N THR A 54 6.55 4.28 0.31
CA THR A 54 7.39 5.37 -0.17
C THR A 54 6.70 6.06 -1.35
N LEU A 55 7.33 7.12 -1.83
CA LEU A 55 6.89 7.84 -3.02
C LEU A 55 8.00 7.82 -4.05
N THR A 56 7.62 8.02 -5.31
CA THR A 56 8.62 8.06 -6.40
C THR A 56 9.50 9.29 -6.32
N THR A 57 8.99 10.37 -5.70
CA THR A 57 9.70 11.65 -5.60
C THR A 57 9.49 12.25 -4.22
N MET A 58 10.56 12.74 -3.60
CA MET A 58 10.48 13.40 -2.31
C MET A 58 9.77 14.75 -2.43
N GLY A 59 9.07 15.13 -1.36
CA GLY A 59 8.40 16.43 -1.29
C GLY A 59 7.17 16.54 -2.16
N CYS A 60 6.64 15.43 -2.62
CA CYS A 60 5.48 15.43 -3.48
C CYS A 60 4.20 15.68 -2.67
N PRO A 61 3.30 16.58 -3.11
CA PRO A 61 2.02 16.79 -2.42
C PRO A 61 1.07 15.59 -2.55
N LEU A 62 1.45 14.60 -3.35
CA LEU A 62 0.65 13.38 -3.50
C LEU A 62 0.58 12.55 -2.22
N ALA A 63 1.47 12.79 -1.25
CA ALA A 63 1.47 12.02 -0.01
C ALA A 63 0.10 12.07 0.68
N ASP A 64 -0.46 13.25 0.82
CA ASP A 64 -1.76 13.42 1.48
C ASP A 64 -2.88 12.76 0.68
N LEU A 65 -2.86 12.92 -0.63
CA LEU A 65 -3.87 12.34 -1.51
C LEU A 65 -3.84 10.81 -1.43
N LEU A 66 -2.65 10.21 -1.53
CA LEU A 66 -2.50 8.76 -1.46
C LEU A 66 -2.86 8.22 -0.08
N THR A 67 -2.50 8.94 0.97
CA THR A 67 -2.85 8.56 2.34
C THR A 67 -4.37 8.51 2.50
N ASP A 68 -5.06 9.52 2.01
CA ASP A 68 -6.52 9.57 2.06
C ASP A 68 -7.15 8.41 1.28
N GLN A 69 -6.61 8.10 0.10
CA GLN A 69 -7.12 7.01 -0.71
C GLN A 69 -6.88 5.65 -0.04
N ILE A 70 -5.72 5.48 0.59
CA ILE A 70 -5.41 4.26 1.34
C ILE A 70 -6.40 4.10 2.50
N TYR A 71 -6.65 5.18 3.21
CA TYR A 71 -7.60 5.19 4.31
C TYR A 71 -8.97 4.73 3.84
N ASP A 72 -9.46 5.34 2.75
CA ASP A 72 -10.76 4.98 2.18
C ASP A 72 -10.80 3.53 1.71
N ALA A 73 -9.73 3.04 1.12
CA ALA A 73 -9.67 1.68 0.60
C ALA A 73 -9.72 0.63 1.70
N LEU A 74 -9.17 0.92 2.87
CA LEU A 74 -9.04 -0.06 3.96
C LEU A 74 -10.12 0.06 5.04
N THR A 75 -10.72 1.23 5.22
CA THR A 75 -11.72 1.41 6.28
C THR A 75 -13.02 0.63 6.03
N GLY A 76 -13.23 0.15 4.82
CA GLY A 76 -14.36 -0.71 4.51
C GLY A 76 -14.20 -2.16 4.96
N MET A 77 -13.01 -2.55 5.40
CA MET A 77 -12.77 -3.90 5.89
C MET A 77 -13.15 -4.02 7.36
N GLU A 78 -13.94 -5.04 7.70
CA GLU A 78 -14.40 -5.24 9.07
C GLU A 78 -13.25 -5.48 10.05
N GLU A 79 -12.21 -6.15 9.58
CA GLU A 79 -11.06 -6.50 10.42
C GLU A 79 -10.18 -5.30 10.75
N VAL A 80 -10.24 -4.25 9.94
CA VAL A 80 -9.37 -3.08 10.09
C VAL A 80 -10.09 -2.04 10.96
N THR A 81 -9.53 -1.76 12.13
CA THR A 81 -10.10 -0.79 13.07
C THR A 81 -9.42 0.56 12.98
N LYS A 82 -8.16 0.58 12.54
CA LYS A 82 -7.39 1.81 12.43
C LYS A 82 -6.33 1.63 11.34
N VAL A 83 -6.12 2.66 10.57
CA VAL A 83 -5.10 2.66 9.51
C VAL A 83 -4.09 3.75 9.81
N ASP A 84 -2.82 3.40 9.80
CA ASP A 84 -1.72 4.34 9.94
C ASP A 84 -0.79 4.16 8.74
N VAL A 85 -0.49 5.24 8.04
CA VAL A 85 0.38 5.23 6.87
C VAL A 85 1.68 5.91 7.24
N LYS A 86 2.79 5.19 7.13
CA LYS A 86 4.11 5.72 7.39
C LYS A 86 4.88 5.85 6.10
N LEU A 87 5.36 7.04 5.83
CA LEU A 87 6.24 7.29 4.69
C LEU A 87 7.67 6.96 5.07
N VAL A 88 8.30 6.11 4.27
CA VAL A 88 9.70 5.73 4.46
C VAL A 88 10.47 6.07 3.19
N TRP A 89 11.70 6.53 3.34
CA TRP A 89 12.52 6.97 2.23
C TRP A 89 13.73 6.07 2.00
N TYR A 90 13.83 5.02 2.77
CA TYR A 90 14.91 4.05 2.64
C TYR A 90 14.33 2.65 2.74
N PRO A 91 14.68 1.75 1.85
CA PRO A 91 15.50 1.98 0.66
C PRO A 91 14.79 2.89 -0.33
N ALA A 92 15.57 3.66 -1.11
CA ALA A 92 15.00 4.57 -2.10
C ALA A 92 14.25 3.77 -3.17
N TRP A 93 13.14 4.35 -3.64
CA TRP A 93 12.37 3.72 -4.70
C TRP A 93 13.13 3.80 -6.03
N THR A 94 13.08 2.71 -6.80
CA THR A 94 13.61 2.65 -8.15
C THR A 94 12.62 1.92 -9.05
N VAL A 95 12.78 2.07 -10.37
CA VAL A 95 11.89 1.40 -11.33
C VAL A 95 11.95 -0.12 -11.23
N GLU A 96 13.03 -0.65 -10.65
CA GLU A 96 13.18 -2.09 -10.45
C GLU A 96 12.15 -2.63 -9.45
N LYS A 97 11.60 -1.78 -8.60
CA LYS A 97 10.58 -2.17 -7.63
C LYS A 97 9.19 -2.32 -8.27
N MET A 98 9.02 -1.80 -9.46
CA MET A 98 7.77 -1.96 -10.19
C MET A 98 7.55 -3.42 -10.59
N SER A 99 6.27 -3.83 -10.61
CA SER A 99 5.90 -5.13 -11.16
C SER A 99 6.15 -5.13 -12.66
N ARG A 100 6.19 -6.33 -13.24
CA ARG A 100 6.32 -6.47 -14.69
C ARG A 100 5.17 -5.77 -15.40
N TYR A 101 3.96 -5.90 -14.88
CA TYR A 101 2.78 -5.24 -15.44
C TYR A 101 2.99 -3.72 -15.51
N ALA A 102 3.44 -3.12 -14.41
CA ALA A 102 3.63 -1.67 -14.36
C ALA A 102 4.69 -1.21 -15.36
N ARG A 103 5.80 -1.95 -15.47
CA ARG A 103 6.86 -1.60 -16.39
C ARG A 103 6.38 -1.67 -17.84
N ILE A 104 5.61 -2.69 -18.17
CA ILE A 104 5.06 -2.82 -19.52
C ILE A 104 4.07 -1.70 -19.80
N ALA A 105 3.18 -1.40 -18.85
CA ALA A 105 2.17 -0.36 -19.02
C ALA A 105 2.79 1.03 -19.24
N LEU A 106 3.95 1.27 -18.62
CA LEU A 106 4.63 2.57 -18.72
C LEU A 106 5.69 2.59 -19.82
N GLY A 107 5.87 1.48 -20.55
CA GLY A 107 6.86 1.40 -21.62
C GLY A 107 8.30 1.27 -21.13
N ILE A 108 8.50 0.85 -19.91
CA ILE A 108 9.83 0.63 -19.34
C ILE A 108 10.23 -0.83 -19.55
N LYS A 109 11.44 -1.05 -20.00
CA LYS A 109 11.95 -2.40 -20.26
C LYS A 109 12.71 -2.97 -19.09
#